data_f55d62a6c6c07f078ca3778d7a54129e
#
_entry.id   f55d62a6c6c07f078ca3778d7a54129e
#
_cell.length_a   1.000
_cell.length_b   1.000
_cell.length_c   1.000
_cell.angle_alpha   90.00
_cell.angle_beta   90.00
_cell.angle_gamma   90.00
#
_symmetry.space_group_name_H-M   'P 1'
#
loop_
_entity.id
_entity.type
_entity.pdbx_description
1 polymer ?
#
loop_
_entity_poly.entity_id
_entity_poly.type
_entity_poly.pdbx_seq_one_letter_code
_entity_poly.pdbx_strand_id
1 'polypeptide(L)'
;MIDAGFNIQQEAKRRKKQSTKKFVVSTVLFIAPALSYLLLDTTGISLFIHVCCWVGAAKQARKGRELLQKARNASIGAEAEKFVASILSELEREGWKIEYNISLRYWGDADAFLRSPKGNCFVVDTKGNRGTVFFDGTKLMLRYGRDVKFFSNNKDILKAVKGQAATLKEIYRVRFLTPILCFTKQN
;
A
#
# COMPACT_ATOMS: atom_id res chain seq x y z
N MET A 1 -17.07 14.96 5.60
CA MET A 1 -16.81 13.51 5.46
C MET A 1 -15.37 13.35 5.00
N ILE A 2 -14.46 12.88 5.87
CA ILE A 2 -13.06 12.60 5.49
C ILE A 2 -13.13 11.35 4.62
N ASP A 3 -12.74 11.47 3.34
CA ASP A 3 -12.82 10.35 2.39
C ASP A 3 -11.83 9.25 2.80
N ALA A 4 -12.33 8.12 3.26
CA ALA A 4 -11.53 6.95 3.61
C ALA A 4 -10.66 6.54 2.40
N GLY A 5 -9.36 6.35 2.64
CA GLY A 5 -8.39 6.04 1.59
C GLY A 5 -7.99 7.21 0.68
N PHE A 6 -8.44 8.45 0.93
CA PHE A 6 -8.10 9.62 0.10
C PHE A 6 -6.59 9.89 0.02
N ASN A 7 -5.91 9.87 1.15
CA ASN A 7 -4.47 10.08 1.22
C ASN A 7 -3.69 8.99 0.45
N ILE A 8 -4.10 7.73 0.60
CA ILE A 8 -3.49 6.58 -0.08
C ILE A 8 -3.73 6.67 -1.60
N GLN A 9 -4.92 7.12 -2.01
CA GLN A 9 -5.25 7.30 -3.42
C GLN A 9 -4.42 8.43 -4.07
N GLN A 10 -4.19 9.53 -3.35
CA GLN A 10 -3.29 10.59 -3.81
C GLN A 10 -1.85 10.08 -3.95
N GLU A 11 -1.38 9.30 -2.98
CA GLU A 11 -0.05 8.71 -3.03
C GLU A 11 0.09 7.73 -4.20
N ALA A 12 -0.91 6.90 -4.47
CA ALA A 12 -0.96 6.02 -5.63
C ALA A 12 -0.85 6.80 -6.95
N LYS A 13 -1.60 7.89 -7.11
CA LYS A 13 -1.54 8.77 -8.28
C LYS A 13 -0.15 9.40 -8.43
N ARG A 14 0.45 9.89 -7.34
CA ARG A 14 1.81 10.47 -7.33
C ARG A 14 2.85 9.44 -7.76
N ARG A 15 2.81 8.24 -7.21
CA ARG A 15 3.72 7.14 -7.57
C ARG A 15 3.55 6.71 -9.03
N LYS A 16 2.31 6.64 -9.54
CA LYS A 16 2.04 6.35 -10.95
C LYS A 16 2.66 7.42 -11.87
N LYS A 17 2.48 8.71 -11.55
CA LYS A 17 3.10 9.81 -12.31
C LYS A 17 4.62 9.74 -12.30
N GLN A 18 5.23 9.41 -11.16
CA GLN A 18 6.68 9.21 -11.06
C GLN A 18 7.15 8.02 -11.88
N SER A 19 6.40 6.91 -11.89
CA SER A 19 6.69 5.73 -12.72
C SER A 19 6.69 6.09 -14.20
N THR A 20 5.67 6.82 -14.68
CA THR A 20 5.59 7.27 -16.07
C THR A 20 6.82 8.11 -16.47
N LYS A 21 7.24 9.06 -15.60
CA LYS A 21 8.46 9.84 -15.84
C LYS A 21 9.70 8.95 -15.99
N LYS A 22 9.82 7.91 -15.14
CA LYS A 22 10.96 6.96 -15.21
C LYS A 22 10.96 6.15 -16.50
N PHE A 23 9.79 5.73 -16.99
CA PHE A 23 9.67 5.05 -18.27
C PHE A 23 10.01 5.97 -19.44
N VAL A 24 9.54 7.22 -19.45
CA VAL A 24 9.90 8.20 -20.47
C VAL A 24 11.41 8.40 -20.53
N VAL A 25 12.06 8.64 -19.38
CA VAL A 25 13.52 8.78 -19.32
C VAL A 25 14.23 7.51 -19.82
N SER A 26 13.73 6.33 -19.43
CA SER A 26 14.28 5.05 -19.91
C SER A 26 14.18 4.91 -21.42
N THR A 27 13.05 5.29 -22.02
CA THR A 27 12.82 5.24 -23.47
C THR A 27 13.76 6.19 -24.21
N VAL A 28 13.91 7.42 -23.71
CA VAL A 28 14.84 8.41 -24.29
C VAL A 28 16.28 7.90 -24.24
N LEU A 29 16.73 7.39 -23.08
CA LEU A 29 18.09 6.81 -22.94
C LEU A 29 18.31 5.58 -23.81
N PHE A 30 17.26 4.85 -24.16
CA PHE A 30 17.36 3.69 -25.04
C PHE A 30 17.44 4.08 -26.52
N ILE A 31 16.65 5.07 -26.94
CA ILE A 31 16.54 5.49 -28.35
C ILE A 31 17.65 6.47 -28.74
N ALA A 32 18.07 7.39 -27.87
CA ALA A 32 19.05 8.42 -28.19
C ALA A 32 20.39 7.86 -28.75
N PRO A 33 20.96 6.78 -28.17
CA PRO A 33 22.15 6.16 -28.76
C PRO A 33 21.92 5.57 -30.15
N ALA A 34 20.78 4.94 -30.42
CA ALA A 34 20.46 4.39 -31.71
C ALA A 34 20.34 5.49 -32.78
N LEU A 35 19.76 6.63 -32.46
CA LEU A 35 19.69 7.80 -33.32
C LEU A 35 21.07 8.42 -33.55
N SER A 36 21.91 8.50 -32.54
CA SER A 36 23.29 9.03 -32.71
C SER A 36 24.15 8.11 -33.61
N TYR A 37 23.93 6.82 -33.55
CA TYR A 37 24.62 5.86 -34.44
C TYR A 37 24.24 6.04 -35.92
N LEU A 38 23.00 6.42 -36.20
CA LEU A 38 22.51 6.68 -37.57
C LEU A 38 23.01 8.02 -38.13
N LEU A 39 23.36 8.99 -37.26
CA LEU A 39 23.67 10.36 -37.66
C LEU A 39 25.18 10.71 -37.60
N LEU A 40 25.99 9.95 -36.87
CA LEU A 40 27.38 10.25 -36.56
C LEU A 40 28.26 9.02 -36.83
N ASP A 41 29.38 9.21 -37.51
CA ASP A 41 30.38 8.16 -37.71
C ASP A 41 31.00 7.73 -36.37
N THR A 42 30.99 6.43 -36.11
CA THR A 42 31.24 5.90 -34.76
C THR A 42 32.72 5.62 -34.51
N THR A 43 33.30 6.34 -33.57
CA THR A 43 34.57 6.02 -32.92
C THR A 43 34.36 5.08 -31.74
N GLY A 44 35.42 4.38 -31.26
CA GLY A 44 35.33 3.45 -30.11
C GLY A 44 34.77 4.08 -28.81
N ILE A 45 34.90 5.38 -28.60
CA ILE A 45 34.32 6.17 -27.49
C ILE A 45 32.80 6.13 -27.57
N SER A 46 32.22 6.12 -28.76
CA SER A 46 30.77 6.05 -28.98
C SER A 46 30.19 4.78 -28.40
N LEU A 47 30.83 3.62 -28.55
CA LEU A 47 30.35 2.34 -28.00
C LEU A 47 30.21 2.35 -26.47
N PHE A 48 31.18 2.94 -25.77
CA PHE A 48 31.15 3.05 -24.32
C PHE A 48 29.94 3.90 -23.84
N ILE A 49 29.71 5.04 -24.49
CA ILE A 49 28.57 5.90 -24.22
C ILE A 49 27.23 5.15 -24.42
N HIS A 50 27.11 4.37 -25.49
CA HIS A 50 25.93 3.58 -25.80
C HIS A 50 25.64 2.56 -24.71
N VAL A 51 26.65 1.82 -24.25
CA VAL A 51 26.53 0.84 -23.16
C VAL A 51 26.08 1.54 -21.86
N CYS A 52 26.68 2.67 -21.51
CA CYS A 52 26.29 3.46 -20.34
C CYS A 52 24.82 3.93 -20.40
N CYS A 53 24.36 4.38 -21.56
CA CYS A 53 22.98 4.78 -21.78
C CYS A 53 22.01 3.60 -21.62
N TRP A 54 22.33 2.43 -22.14
CA TRP A 54 21.47 1.24 -22.00
C TRP A 54 21.42 0.73 -20.55
N VAL A 55 22.54 0.74 -19.84
CA VAL A 55 22.56 0.43 -18.40
C VAL A 55 21.70 1.43 -17.62
N GLY A 56 21.82 2.70 -17.93
CA GLY A 56 20.99 3.76 -17.38
C GLY A 56 19.49 3.55 -17.67
N ALA A 57 19.14 3.22 -18.90
CA ALA A 57 17.78 2.90 -19.33
C ALA A 57 17.20 1.71 -18.53
N ALA A 58 17.96 0.62 -18.43
CA ALA A 58 17.54 -0.57 -17.67
C ALA A 58 17.30 -0.24 -16.17
N LYS A 59 18.17 0.57 -15.54
CA LYS A 59 18.02 1.03 -14.16
C LYS A 59 16.76 1.88 -13.96
N GLN A 60 16.47 2.80 -14.89
CA GLN A 60 15.26 3.62 -14.85
C GLN A 60 13.99 2.79 -15.06
N ALA A 61 14.02 1.83 -15.98
CA ALA A 61 12.90 0.91 -16.21
C ALA A 61 12.57 0.08 -14.95
N ARG A 62 13.61 -0.47 -14.27
CA ARG A 62 13.43 -1.21 -13.00
C ARG A 62 12.75 -0.32 -11.94
N LYS A 63 13.26 0.89 -11.71
CA LYS A 63 12.66 1.86 -10.78
C LYS A 63 11.22 2.22 -11.16
N GLY A 64 10.94 2.36 -12.47
CA GLY A 64 9.59 2.60 -12.96
C GLY A 64 8.63 1.45 -12.60
N ARG A 65 9.05 0.20 -12.80
CA ARG A 65 8.26 -1.00 -12.44
C ARG A 65 7.99 -1.08 -10.94
N GLU A 66 8.99 -0.82 -10.10
CA GLU A 66 8.82 -0.80 -8.64
C GLU A 66 7.81 0.25 -8.19
N LEU A 67 7.89 1.47 -8.74
CA LEU A 67 6.94 2.55 -8.45
C LEU A 67 5.52 2.19 -8.89
N LEU A 68 5.38 1.58 -10.07
CA LEU A 68 4.09 1.13 -10.58
C LEU A 68 3.48 0.05 -9.69
N GLN A 69 4.30 -0.91 -9.24
CA GLN A 69 3.83 -1.95 -8.31
C GLN A 69 3.39 -1.35 -6.97
N LYS A 70 4.16 -0.41 -6.42
CA LYS A 70 3.78 0.31 -5.20
C LYS A 70 2.49 1.12 -5.38
N ALA A 71 2.29 1.74 -6.55
CA ALA A 71 1.07 2.45 -6.87
C ALA A 71 -0.15 1.52 -6.94
N ARG A 72 0.00 0.35 -7.58
CA ARG A 72 -1.06 -0.67 -7.64
C ARG A 72 -1.43 -1.19 -6.25
N ASN A 73 -0.43 -1.49 -5.41
CA ASN A 73 -0.67 -1.96 -4.05
C ASN A 73 -1.41 -0.91 -3.21
N ALA A 74 -1.02 0.37 -3.33
CA ALA A 74 -1.70 1.47 -2.66
C ALA A 74 -3.15 1.65 -3.15
N SER A 75 -3.40 1.50 -4.47
CA SER A 75 -4.77 1.56 -5.01
C SER A 75 -5.65 0.45 -4.46
N ILE A 76 -5.12 -0.78 -4.37
CA ILE A 76 -5.85 -1.93 -3.79
C ILE A 76 -6.17 -1.68 -2.31
N GLY A 77 -5.22 -1.12 -1.54
CA GLY A 77 -5.46 -0.73 -0.14
C GLY A 77 -6.59 0.29 -0.03
N ALA A 78 -6.52 1.39 -0.80
CA ALA A 78 -7.54 2.43 -0.79
C ALA A 78 -8.94 1.93 -1.18
N GLU A 79 -9.04 0.99 -2.14
CA GLU A 79 -10.31 0.35 -2.49
C GLU A 79 -10.87 -0.48 -1.34
N ALA A 80 -10.00 -1.23 -0.65
CA ALA A 80 -10.38 -2.05 0.49
C ALA A 80 -10.92 -1.19 1.65
N GLU A 81 -10.22 -0.09 1.99
CA GLU A 81 -10.65 0.86 3.01
C GLU A 81 -11.99 1.50 2.66
N LYS A 82 -12.18 1.92 1.40
CA LYS A 82 -13.47 2.48 0.93
C LYS A 82 -14.61 1.47 1.05
N PHE A 83 -14.34 0.22 0.70
CA PHE A 83 -15.33 -0.85 0.82
C PHE A 83 -15.75 -1.07 2.28
N VAL A 84 -14.77 -1.16 3.18
CA VAL A 84 -15.04 -1.29 4.62
C VAL A 84 -15.77 -0.06 5.16
N ALA A 85 -15.35 1.16 4.79
CA ALA A 85 -16.00 2.37 5.19
C ALA A 85 -17.47 2.45 4.72
N SER A 86 -17.79 1.92 3.53
CA SER A 86 -19.17 1.86 3.04
C SER A 86 -20.05 0.93 3.89
N ILE A 87 -19.51 -0.19 4.35
CA ILE A 87 -20.22 -1.11 5.27
C ILE A 87 -20.38 -0.46 6.66
N LEU A 88 -19.30 0.13 7.17
CA LEU A 88 -19.32 0.77 8.49
C LEU A 88 -20.27 1.98 8.55
N SER A 89 -20.49 2.68 7.42
CA SER A 89 -21.42 3.81 7.37
C SER A 89 -22.89 3.43 7.69
N GLU A 90 -23.25 2.16 7.53
CA GLU A 90 -24.56 1.67 7.95
C GLU A 90 -24.70 1.68 9.47
N LEU A 91 -23.62 1.39 10.21
CA LEU A 91 -23.60 1.44 11.66
C LEU A 91 -23.77 2.87 12.22
N GLU A 92 -23.33 3.90 11.47
CA GLU A 92 -23.55 5.29 11.87
C GLU A 92 -25.06 5.60 12.01
N ARG A 93 -25.90 4.99 11.17
CA ARG A 93 -27.37 5.12 11.22
C ARG A 93 -27.95 4.44 12.48
N GLU A 94 -27.26 3.45 13.02
CA GLU A 94 -27.60 2.78 14.27
C GLU A 94 -27.05 3.50 15.53
N GLY A 95 -26.45 4.70 15.36
CA GLY A 95 -25.92 5.51 16.45
C GLY A 95 -24.48 5.18 16.85
N TRP A 96 -23.75 4.42 16.02
CA TRP A 96 -22.32 4.24 16.23
C TRP A 96 -21.56 5.51 15.88
N LYS A 97 -20.49 5.80 16.63
CA LYS A 97 -19.54 6.87 16.31
C LYS A 97 -18.32 6.24 15.64
N ILE A 98 -17.96 6.72 14.46
CA ILE A 98 -16.87 6.18 13.66
C ILE A 98 -15.90 7.30 13.30
N GLU A 99 -14.62 7.08 13.55
CA GLU A 99 -13.53 7.96 13.15
C GLU A 99 -12.61 7.19 12.21
N TYR A 100 -12.27 7.79 11.05
CA TYR A 100 -11.46 7.15 10.01
C TYR A 100 -10.06 7.76 9.95
N ASN A 101 -9.09 7.00 9.43
CA ASN A 101 -7.72 7.44 9.13
C ASN A 101 -6.98 8.05 10.33
N ILE A 102 -6.93 7.35 11.45
CA ILE A 102 -6.30 7.83 12.67
C ILE A 102 -4.81 7.54 12.63
N SER A 103 -4.00 8.60 12.53
CA SER A 103 -2.54 8.46 12.46
C SER A 103 -1.94 8.19 13.83
N LEU A 104 -1.11 7.14 13.93
CA LEU A 104 -0.45 6.71 15.14
C LEU A 104 1.07 6.71 14.95
N ARG A 105 1.78 7.27 15.94
CA ARG A 105 3.24 7.52 15.83
C ARG A 105 4.08 6.27 15.54
N TYR A 106 3.73 5.12 16.12
CA TYR A 106 4.57 3.91 16.09
C TYR A 106 3.97 2.73 15.33
N TRP A 107 2.65 2.68 15.18
CA TRP A 107 1.93 1.51 14.67
C TRP A 107 1.33 1.71 13.28
N GLY A 108 1.65 2.85 12.63
CA GLY A 108 1.01 3.27 11.39
C GLY A 108 -0.41 3.79 11.63
N ASP A 109 -1.15 4.01 10.55
CA ASP A 109 -2.50 4.53 10.64
C ASP A 109 -3.48 3.40 10.98
N ALA A 110 -4.47 3.70 11.84
CA ALA A 110 -5.63 2.84 12.05
C ALA A 110 -6.73 3.28 11.08
N ASP A 111 -7.33 2.33 10.35
CA ASP A 111 -8.28 2.66 9.28
C ASP A 111 -9.59 3.19 9.85
N ALA A 112 -10.06 2.61 10.96
CA ALA A 112 -11.23 3.12 11.67
C ALA A 112 -11.20 2.80 13.18
N PHE A 113 -11.72 3.73 13.96
CA PHE A 113 -12.09 3.54 15.36
C PHE A 113 -13.61 3.63 15.48
N LEU A 114 -14.22 2.66 16.13
CA LEU A 114 -15.66 2.58 16.28
C LEU A 114 -16.04 2.59 17.76
N ARG A 115 -17.08 3.31 18.08
CA ARG A 115 -17.73 3.28 19.40
C ARG A 115 -19.21 3.00 19.27
N SER A 116 -19.65 1.88 19.84
CA SER A 116 -21.07 1.49 19.82
C SER A 116 -21.91 2.40 20.71
N PRO A 117 -23.25 2.44 20.55
CA PRO A 117 -24.17 3.14 21.45
C PRO A 117 -24.05 2.66 22.91
N LYS A 118 -23.66 1.40 23.11
CA LYS A 118 -23.42 0.79 24.43
C LYS A 118 -22.04 1.08 25.01
N GLY A 119 -21.19 1.88 24.30
CA GLY A 119 -19.86 2.27 24.75
C GLY A 119 -18.74 1.29 24.46
N ASN A 120 -18.99 0.15 23.80
CA ASN A 120 -17.94 -0.76 23.37
C ASN A 120 -17.10 -0.13 22.24
N CYS A 121 -15.78 -0.28 22.32
CA CYS A 121 -14.84 0.33 21.38
C CYS A 121 -14.06 -0.72 20.58
N PHE A 122 -13.84 -0.42 19.30
CA PHE A 122 -13.15 -1.29 18.35
C PHE A 122 -12.19 -0.46 17.50
N VAL A 123 -11.05 -1.06 17.11
CA VAL A 123 -10.18 -0.54 16.05
C VAL A 123 -10.14 -1.53 14.90
N VAL A 124 -10.31 -1.02 13.70
CA VAL A 124 -10.29 -1.80 12.46
C VAL A 124 -9.05 -1.46 11.67
N ASP A 125 -8.33 -2.49 11.25
CA ASP A 125 -7.23 -2.42 10.29
C ASP A 125 -7.58 -3.31 9.08
N THR A 126 -7.71 -2.71 7.90
CA THR A 126 -8.20 -3.34 6.69
C THR A 126 -7.06 -3.87 5.84
N LYS A 127 -7.19 -5.06 5.34
CA LYS A 127 -6.22 -5.72 4.46
C LYS A 127 -6.87 -6.13 3.14
N GLY A 128 -6.51 -5.43 2.05
CA GLY A 128 -6.97 -5.69 0.69
C GLY A 128 -6.13 -6.74 -0.05
N ASN A 129 -5.36 -7.56 0.64
CA ASN A 129 -4.52 -8.58 0.04
C ASN A 129 -5.37 -9.69 -0.60
N ARG A 130 -4.97 -10.13 -1.79
CA ARG A 130 -5.51 -11.36 -2.40
C ARG A 130 -4.85 -12.58 -1.77
N GLY A 131 -5.49 -13.74 -1.91
CA GLY A 131 -4.99 -15.02 -1.39
C GLY A 131 -5.71 -15.45 -0.12
N THR A 132 -5.48 -16.68 0.30
CA THR A 132 -6.08 -17.24 1.51
C THR A 132 -5.26 -16.86 2.73
N VAL A 133 -5.88 -16.24 3.71
CA VAL A 133 -5.27 -15.95 5.01
C VAL A 133 -5.38 -17.19 5.91
N PHE A 134 -4.28 -17.56 6.54
CA PHE A 134 -4.26 -18.62 7.53
C PHE A 134 -3.29 -18.30 8.67
N PHE A 135 -3.48 -18.93 9.81
CA PHE A 135 -2.62 -18.80 10.98
C PHE A 135 -1.70 -20.02 11.07
N ASP A 136 -0.38 -19.76 11.15
CA ASP A 136 0.64 -20.82 11.19
C ASP A 136 0.96 -21.32 12.62
N GLY A 137 0.24 -20.82 13.63
CA GLY A 137 0.49 -21.06 15.05
C GLY A 137 1.18 -19.88 15.74
N THR A 138 1.84 -18.99 15.00
CA THR A 138 2.54 -17.82 15.53
C THR A 138 2.09 -16.51 14.92
N LYS A 139 1.82 -16.48 13.61
CA LYS A 139 1.44 -15.29 12.86
C LYS A 139 0.51 -15.61 11.69
N LEU A 140 -0.11 -14.57 11.15
CA LEU A 140 -0.93 -14.68 9.95
C LEU A 140 -0.06 -14.67 8.70
N MET A 141 -0.37 -15.59 7.79
CA MET A 141 0.31 -15.81 6.51
C MET A 141 -0.69 -15.69 5.36
N LEU A 142 -0.18 -15.44 4.16
CA LEU A 142 -0.94 -15.44 2.91
C LEU A 142 -0.52 -16.62 2.04
N ARG A 143 -1.50 -17.36 1.51
CA ARG A 143 -1.30 -18.44 0.54
C ARG A 143 -1.84 -18.03 -0.82
N TYR A 144 -1.01 -18.19 -1.85
CA TYR A 144 -1.32 -17.97 -3.27
C TYR A 144 -1.07 -19.28 -4.02
N GLY A 145 -2.10 -20.10 -4.18
CA GLY A 145 -1.92 -21.45 -4.70
C GLY A 145 -0.96 -22.27 -3.83
N ARG A 146 0.23 -22.61 -4.34
CA ARG A 146 1.28 -23.32 -3.61
C ARG A 146 2.25 -22.41 -2.84
N ASP A 147 2.28 -21.12 -3.17
CA ASP A 147 3.19 -20.15 -2.56
C ASP A 147 2.64 -19.63 -1.22
N VAL A 148 3.48 -19.65 -0.19
CA VAL A 148 3.19 -19.05 1.11
C VAL A 148 4.07 -17.82 1.29
N LYS A 149 3.47 -16.71 1.69
CA LYS A 149 4.14 -15.43 1.87
C LYS A 149 3.73 -14.76 3.17
N PHE A 150 4.62 -13.96 3.71
CA PHE A 150 4.29 -13.03 4.79
C PHE A 150 3.44 -11.85 4.26
N PHE A 151 2.67 -11.25 5.13
CA PHE A 151 2.12 -9.93 4.84
C PHE A 151 3.25 -8.93 4.59
N SER A 152 2.94 -7.83 3.91
CA SER A 152 3.87 -6.83 3.41
C SER A 152 5.09 -6.63 4.34
N ASN A 153 6.31 -6.75 3.78
CA ASN A 153 7.60 -6.55 4.46
C ASN A 153 7.81 -7.38 5.75
N ASN A 154 7.29 -8.60 5.79
CA ASN A 154 7.45 -9.48 6.95
C ASN A 154 6.81 -8.93 8.25
N LYS A 155 5.89 -7.97 8.14
CA LYS A 155 5.22 -7.37 9.29
C LYS A 155 4.25 -8.36 9.92
N ASP A 156 4.32 -8.44 11.24
CA ASP A 156 3.31 -9.12 12.05
C ASP A 156 2.09 -8.19 12.20
N ILE A 157 1.07 -8.45 11.37
CA ILE A 157 -0.16 -7.63 11.35
C ILE A 157 -1.00 -7.78 12.62
N LEU A 158 -0.92 -8.96 13.30
CA LEU A 158 -1.58 -9.15 14.59
C LEU A 158 -0.94 -8.25 15.67
N LYS A 159 0.39 -8.20 15.70
CA LYS A 159 1.12 -7.31 16.60
C LYS A 159 0.82 -5.85 16.30
N ALA A 160 0.72 -5.47 15.02
CA ALA A 160 0.42 -4.11 14.62
C ALA A 160 -0.96 -3.67 15.09
N VAL A 161 -2.03 -4.42 14.80
CA VAL A 161 -3.39 -4.05 15.22
C VAL A 161 -3.57 -4.06 16.73
N LYS A 162 -2.90 -4.98 17.45
CA LYS A 162 -2.88 -4.96 18.92
C LYS A 162 -2.18 -3.71 19.47
N GLY A 163 -1.08 -3.28 18.84
CA GLY A 163 -0.39 -2.04 19.19
C GLY A 163 -1.22 -0.79 18.91
N GLN A 164 -1.93 -0.76 17.78
CA GLN A 164 -2.91 0.29 17.48
C GLN A 164 -3.99 0.35 18.56
N ALA A 165 -4.56 -0.81 18.93
CA ALA A 165 -5.57 -0.90 19.98
C ALA A 165 -5.06 -0.38 21.32
N ALA A 166 -3.85 -0.77 21.74
CA ALA A 166 -3.24 -0.31 22.99
C ALA A 166 -3.07 1.23 22.99
N THR A 167 -2.55 1.80 21.90
CA THR A 167 -2.34 3.25 21.79
C THR A 167 -3.67 4.02 21.79
N LEU A 168 -4.66 3.56 21.02
CA LEU A 168 -5.98 4.22 20.96
C LEU A 168 -6.74 4.09 22.28
N LYS A 169 -6.59 2.98 22.98
CA LYS A 169 -7.14 2.81 24.34
C LYS A 169 -6.68 3.92 25.28
N GLU A 170 -5.41 4.30 25.23
CA GLU A 170 -4.85 5.38 26.02
C GLU A 170 -5.36 6.75 25.57
N ILE A 171 -5.35 7.01 24.24
CA ILE A 171 -5.80 8.29 23.65
C ILE A 171 -7.26 8.56 24.00
N TYR A 172 -8.14 7.58 23.80
CA TYR A 172 -9.59 7.72 24.04
C TYR A 172 -10.01 7.44 25.49
N ARG A 173 -9.05 7.07 26.35
CA ARG A 173 -9.28 6.76 27.79
C ARG A 173 -10.39 5.75 28.00
N VAL A 174 -10.43 4.70 27.19
CA VAL A 174 -11.43 3.63 27.30
C VAL A 174 -10.88 2.45 28.07
N ARG A 175 -11.77 1.73 28.79
CA ARG A 175 -11.36 0.57 29.60
C ARG A 175 -10.88 -0.59 28.74
N PHE A 176 -11.52 -0.80 27.62
CA PHE A 176 -11.22 -1.91 26.69
C PHE A 176 -11.44 -1.47 25.25
N LEU A 177 -10.56 -1.95 24.33
CA LEU A 177 -10.65 -1.69 22.90
C LEU A 177 -10.30 -2.96 22.15
N THR A 178 -11.25 -3.46 21.35
CA THR A 178 -11.11 -4.71 20.61
C THR A 178 -10.42 -4.45 19.26
N PRO A 179 -9.25 -5.06 18.98
CA PRO A 179 -8.63 -5.01 17.66
C PRO A 179 -9.34 -5.94 16.67
N ILE A 180 -9.58 -5.44 15.45
CA ILE A 180 -10.21 -6.16 14.34
C ILE A 180 -9.31 -6.06 13.11
N LEU A 181 -9.01 -7.21 12.48
CA LEU A 181 -8.42 -7.28 11.15
C LEU A 181 -9.52 -7.63 10.15
N CYS A 182 -9.73 -6.73 9.17
CA CYS A 182 -10.74 -6.91 8.14
C CYS A 182 -10.08 -7.25 6.81
N PHE A 183 -10.43 -8.42 6.23
CA PHE A 183 -9.91 -8.87 4.95
C PHE A 183 -11.00 -8.76 3.88
N THR A 184 -10.76 -7.98 2.80
CA THR A 184 -11.80 -7.63 1.82
C THR A 184 -11.72 -8.43 0.51
N LYS A 185 -10.61 -9.09 0.22
CA LYS A 185 -10.38 -9.83 -1.05
C LYS A 185 -9.81 -11.22 -0.75
N GLN A 186 -10.61 -12.05 -0.11
CA GLN A 186 -10.30 -13.47 0.07
C GLN A 186 -10.89 -14.28 -1.08
N ASN A 187 -10.12 -15.21 -1.64
CA ASN A 187 -10.60 -16.24 -2.59
C ASN A 187 -10.88 -17.50 -1.82
#